data_cf45a5b5cc2f6d7eebc9fd1b988d41b9
#
_entry.id   cf45a5b5cc2f6d7eebc9fd1b988d41b9
#
_cell.length_a   1.000
_cell.length_b   1.000
_cell.length_c   1.000
_cell.angle_alpha   90.00
_cell.angle_beta   90.00
_cell.angle_gamma   90.00
#
_symmetry.space_group_name_H-M   'P 1'
#
loop_
_entity.id
_entity.type
_entity.pdbx_description
1 polymer ?
#
loop_
_entity_poly.entity_id
_entity_poly.type
_entity_poly.pdbx_seq_one_letter_code
_entity_poly.pdbx_strand_id
1 'polypeptide(L)'
;MHDTGSKKLLLRYRNILSLGGRLILASLLLAAIQVLVADEHKIGSFSGAKLTTHPAWFKESFLDFEEDIAEAAAQGKRLVLYVYQGGCPYCNALVQHNFAQRDIAQTTQDYFDLVTINMWGDREVVQVGGQSFTEKTLAQALRVQFTPTLLFFNEAGKVVLRVNGYYPPDVFRAALEYAHTHSDQSGSFNEFMAIQSGSNAESGTLHSEVFFVPPPFDLSARDGRPLAVFFEQSRCLECDTFHQKVLAQPIVRSQIEKMTALQLDLWSDTPIVTPDGRSTTARVWAAELGVGFAPTVVLFDALGEEVVRLEAAFQTFHTQGIFRYVLERAYEQQPSFQRYLSVYADHLREQGYDVDIWSYDRPVSRDGIAIVPD
;
A
#
# COMPACT_ATOMS: atom_id res chain seq x y z
N MET A 1 -2.05 74.24 67.94
CA MET A 1 -2.81 73.04 68.33
C MET A 1 -2.88 72.12 67.14
N HIS A 2 -2.49 70.88 67.26
CA HIS A 2 -1.95 69.92 66.32
C HIS A 2 -2.89 69.43 65.25
N ASP A 3 -2.32 69.38 64.07
CA ASP A 3 -2.80 68.72 62.88
C ASP A 3 -2.65 67.19 63.05
N THR A 4 -3.73 66.47 63.27
CA THR A 4 -3.81 65.02 63.36
C THR A 4 -4.70 64.41 62.24
N GLY A 5 -5.24 65.29 61.34
CA GLY A 5 -6.16 64.83 60.25
C GLY A 5 -5.47 64.30 58.99
N SER A 6 -4.28 64.78 58.66
CA SER A 6 -3.63 64.52 57.33
C SER A 6 -2.97 63.17 57.26
N LYS A 7 -2.47 62.55 58.33
CA LYS A 7 -1.77 61.26 58.30
C LYS A 7 -2.71 60.06 58.18
N LYS A 8 -3.95 60.15 58.63
CA LYS A 8 -4.93 59.06 58.51
C LYS A 8 -5.50 58.95 57.12
N LEU A 9 -5.55 60.03 56.35
CA LEU A 9 -6.07 60.01 54.97
C LEU A 9 -5.04 59.38 53.97
N LEU A 10 -3.76 59.69 54.17
CA LEU A 10 -2.68 59.13 53.35
C LEU A 10 -2.47 57.60 53.53
N LEU A 11 -2.69 57.11 54.76
CA LEU A 11 -2.62 55.65 55.03
C LEU A 11 -3.81 54.89 54.40
N ARG A 12 -5.00 55.46 54.32
CA ARG A 12 -6.16 54.84 53.66
C ARG A 12 -5.99 54.78 52.13
N TYR A 13 -5.46 55.79 51.47
CA TYR A 13 -5.20 55.82 50.05
C TYR A 13 -4.09 54.84 49.65
N ARG A 14 -3.05 54.71 50.49
CA ARG A 14 -1.95 53.75 50.22
C ARG A 14 -2.38 52.29 50.29
N ASN A 15 -3.35 51.96 51.16
CA ASN A 15 -3.89 50.59 51.22
C ASN A 15 -4.90 50.31 50.16
N ILE A 16 -5.66 51.23 49.60
CA ILE A 16 -6.61 51.08 48.52
C ILE A 16 -5.84 50.89 47.23
N LEU A 17 -4.76 51.59 46.95
CA LEU A 17 -3.90 51.39 45.75
C LEU A 17 -3.15 50.07 45.83
N SER A 18 -2.78 49.58 47.03
CA SER A 18 -2.12 48.23 47.12
C SER A 18 -3.11 47.06 46.97
N LEU A 19 -4.38 47.22 47.36
CA LEU A 19 -5.42 46.23 47.16
C LEU A 19 -5.85 46.17 45.67
N GLY A 20 -6.05 47.33 45.05
CA GLY A 20 -6.38 47.37 43.57
C GLY A 20 -5.29 46.83 42.70
N GLY A 21 -4.01 47.13 42.98
CA GLY A 21 -2.87 46.61 42.27
C GLY A 21 -2.71 45.07 42.41
N ARG A 22 -3.00 44.53 43.60
CA ARG A 22 -2.97 43.06 43.82
C ARG A 22 -4.12 42.34 43.17
N LEU A 23 -5.30 42.92 43.07
CA LEU A 23 -6.45 42.36 42.37
C LEU A 23 -6.24 42.40 40.85
N ILE A 24 -5.65 43.44 40.30
CA ILE A 24 -5.31 43.54 38.87
C ILE A 24 -4.19 42.56 38.51
N LEU A 25 -3.16 42.39 39.33
CA LEU A 25 -2.12 41.40 39.12
C LEU A 25 -2.67 39.97 39.23
N ALA A 26 -3.57 39.70 40.16
CA ALA A 26 -4.20 38.37 40.29
C ALA A 26 -5.12 38.05 39.11
N SER A 27 -5.88 39.02 38.60
CA SER A 27 -6.72 38.82 37.40
C SER A 27 -5.90 38.66 36.09
N LEU A 28 -4.76 39.35 35.98
CA LEU A 28 -3.83 39.17 34.87
C LEU A 28 -3.10 37.80 34.92
N LEU A 29 -2.75 37.33 36.12
CA LEU A 29 -2.21 35.97 36.31
C LEU A 29 -3.26 34.89 36.02
N LEU A 30 -4.52 35.05 36.42
CA LEU A 30 -5.59 34.10 36.06
C LEU A 30 -5.88 34.11 34.55
N ALA A 31 -5.86 35.26 33.90
CA ALA A 31 -6.02 35.37 32.45
C ALA A 31 -4.83 34.74 31.70
N ALA A 32 -3.60 34.88 32.22
CA ALA A 32 -2.42 34.23 31.65
C ALA A 32 -2.43 32.69 31.86
N ILE A 33 -3.01 32.21 32.96
CA ILE A 33 -3.20 30.78 33.19
C ILE A 33 -4.27 30.19 32.28
N GLN A 34 -5.29 30.94 31.88
CA GLN A 34 -6.30 30.49 30.93
C GLN A 34 -5.77 30.44 29.48
N VAL A 35 -4.73 31.19 29.14
CA VAL A 35 -4.05 31.10 27.81
C VAL A 35 -3.04 29.98 27.80
N LEU A 36 -2.67 29.41 28.95
CA LEU A 36 -1.82 28.23 29.11
C LEU A 36 -2.60 26.91 29.31
N VAL A 37 -3.92 26.91 29.11
CA VAL A 37 -4.61 25.66 28.78
C VAL A 37 -4.07 25.27 27.38
N ALA A 38 -3.05 24.47 27.43
CA ALA A 38 -2.51 23.83 26.24
C ALA A 38 -3.70 23.36 25.41
N ASP A 39 -3.72 23.80 24.15
CA ASP A 39 -4.50 23.15 23.12
C ASP A 39 -4.16 21.67 23.31
N GLU A 40 -5.08 20.87 23.88
CA GLU A 40 -4.88 19.44 23.99
C GLU A 40 -4.70 18.97 22.55
N HIS A 41 -3.47 18.73 22.18
CA HIS A 41 -3.10 18.32 20.83
C HIS A 41 -3.84 17.01 20.55
N LYS A 42 -5.02 17.15 19.97
CA LYS A 42 -5.93 16.02 19.71
C LYS A 42 -5.28 15.15 18.64
N ILE A 43 -4.77 13.99 19.07
CA ILE A 43 -4.29 12.97 18.15
C ILE A 43 -5.46 12.51 17.29
N GLY A 44 -5.25 12.47 15.97
CA GLY A 44 -6.25 11.99 15.01
C GLY A 44 -6.55 10.50 15.16
N SER A 45 -7.73 10.10 14.73
CA SER A 45 -8.16 8.71 14.74
C SER A 45 -7.46 7.88 13.65
N PHE A 46 -7.45 6.55 13.84
CA PHE A 46 -7.02 5.58 12.83
C PHE A 46 -8.15 4.59 12.59
N SER A 47 -8.56 4.43 11.34
CA SER A 47 -9.64 3.54 10.93
C SER A 47 -9.32 2.75 9.67
N GLY A 48 -10.19 1.80 9.33
CA GLY A 48 -10.04 0.94 8.15
C GLY A 48 -9.28 -0.36 8.39
N ALA A 49 -8.55 -0.49 9.51
CA ALA A 49 -7.91 -1.76 9.88
C ALA A 49 -8.96 -2.86 10.14
N LYS A 50 -8.67 -4.08 9.67
CA LYS A 50 -9.55 -5.25 9.80
C LYS A 50 -8.81 -6.41 10.42
N LEU A 51 -9.38 -7.00 11.47
CA LEU A 51 -8.91 -8.29 11.98
C LEU A 51 -9.34 -9.39 11.01
N THR A 52 -8.42 -10.29 10.71
CA THR A 52 -8.67 -11.44 9.84
C THR A 52 -8.56 -12.73 10.64
N THR A 53 -9.62 -13.53 10.62
CA THR A 53 -9.57 -14.91 11.11
C THR A 53 -9.39 -15.81 9.90
N HIS A 54 -8.33 -16.58 9.87
CA HIS A 54 -8.07 -17.52 8.80
C HIS A 54 -9.03 -18.70 8.85
N PRO A 55 -9.49 -19.22 7.69
CA PRO A 55 -10.28 -20.46 7.64
C PRO A 55 -9.58 -21.63 8.30
N ALA A 56 -10.35 -22.46 8.99
CA ALA A 56 -9.81 -23.63 9.71
C ALA A 56 -9.19 -24.72 8.80
N TRP A 57 -9.45 -24.65 7.49
CA TRP A 57 -8.87 -25.57 6.51
C TRP A 57 -7.47 -25.15 6.01
N PHE A 58 -6.95 -23.98 6.44
CA PHE A 58 -5.55 -23.64 6.17
C PHE A 58 -4.65 -24.64 6.87
N LYS A 59 -3.59 -25.06 6.18
CA LYS A 59 -2.66 -26.05 6.72
C LYS A 59 -1.90 -25.48 7.91
N GLU A 60 -1.96 -26.19 9.04
CA GLU A 60 -1.02 -25.98 10.13
C GLU A 60 0.33 -26.61 9.75
N SER A 61 1.39 -25.84 9.85
CA SER A 61 2.74 -26.22 9.45
C SER A 61 3.76 -25.84 10.52
N PHE A 62 4.83 -26.63 10.62
CA PHE A 62 6.04 -26.27 11.37
C PHE A 62 6.94 -25.30 10.61
N LEU A 63 6.53 -24.88 9.41
CA LEU A 63 7.22 -23.92 8.54
C LEU A 63 8.57 -24.41 8.00
N ASP A 64 8.68 -25.71 7.76
CA ASP A 64 9.69 -26.29 6.89
C ASP A 64 9.07 -26.43 5.48
N PHE A 65 9.45 -25.55 4.57
CA PHE A 65 8.79 -25.49 3.26
C PHE A 65 9.21 -26.63 2.34
N GLU A 66 10.37 -27.24 2.54
CA GLU A 66 10.76 -28.41 1.79
C GLU A 66 9.89 -29.63 2.17
N GLU A 67 9.63 -29.79 3.48
CA GLU A 67 8.70 -30.79 4.00
C GLU A 67 7.26 -30.50 3.55
N ASP A 68 6.79 -29.25 3.70
CA ASP A 68 5.44 -28.84 3.28
C ASP A 68 5.17 -29.08 1.79
N ILE A 69 6.16 -28.80 0.92
CA ILE A 69 6.06 -29.08 -0.53
C ILE A 69 6.01 -30.56 -0.80
N ALA A 70 6.85 -31.36 -0.15
CA ALA A 70 6.86 -32.80 -0.31
C ALA A 70 5.54 -33.45 0.14
N GLU A 71 4.99 -33.01 1.28
CA GLU A 71 3.69 -33.45 1.75
C GLU A 71 2.55 -33.10 0.81
N ALA A 72 2.52 -31.86 0.30
CA ALA A 72 1.51 -31.43 -0.69
C ALA A 72 1.63 -32.27 -1.96
N ALA A 73 2.84 -32.44 -2.51
CA ALA A 73 3.09 -33.21 -3.71
C ALA A 73 2.67 -34.69 -3.58
N ALA A 74 2.88 -35.30 -2.40
CA ALA A 74 2.44 -36.67 -2.11
C ALA A 74 0.90 -36.83 -2.18
N GLN A 75 0.15 -35.74 -2.05
CA GLN A 75 -1.31 -35.68 -2.15
C GLN A 75 -1.79 -35.18 -3.53
N GLY A 76 -0.88 -34.91 -4.47
CA GLY A 76 -1.20 -34.32 -5.78
C GLY A 76 -1.56 -32.84 -5.69
N LYS A 77 -1.09 -32.16 -4.67
CA LYS A 77 -1.29 -30.73 -4.41
C LYS A 77 0.01 -29.95 -4.56
N ARG A 78 -0.11 -28.62 -4.55
CA ARG A 78 1.00 -27.66 -4.50
C ARG A 78 0.94 -26.83 -3.23
N LEU A 79 2.07 -26.30 -2.79
CA LEU A 79 2.12 -25.38 -1.66
C LEU A 79 1.78 -23.95 -2.10
N VAL A 80 0.96 -23.26 -1.29
CA VAL A 80 0.78 -21.81 -1.34
C VAL A 80 1.23 -21.20 -0.03
N LEU A 81 2.21 -20.32 -0.09
CA LEU A 81 2.60 -19.49 1.04
C LEU A 81 1.82 -18.18 1.02
N TYR A 82 1.00 -17.95 2.02
CA TYR A 82 0.24 -16.71 2.22
C TYR A 82 0.90 -15.85 3.29
N VAL A 83 1.49 -14.74 2.87
CA VAL A 83 2.09 -13.74 3.77
C VAL A 83 1.04 -12.70 4.14
N TYR A 84 0.78 -12.53 5.43
CA TYR A 84 -0.20 -11.59 5.95
C TYR A 84 0.37 -10.68 7.04
N GLN A 85 -0.40 -9.71 7.50
CA GLN A 85 -0.15 -8.92 8.71
C GLN A 85 -1.44 -8.66 9.49
N GLY A 86 -1.31 -8.36 10.78
CA GLY A 86 -2.43 -7.93 11.61
C GLY A 86 -2.99 -6.57 11.13
N GLY A 87 -4.32 -6.40 11.22
CA GLY A 87 -4.97 -5.15 10.83
C GLY A 87 -5.12 -4.91 9.32
N CYS A 88 -4.70 -5.86 8.48
CA CYS A 88 -4.70 -5.75 7.03
C CYS A 88 -6.11 -5.86 6.42
N PRO A 89 -6.69 -4.80 5.86
CA PRO A 89 -8.02 -4.87 5.27
C PRO A 89 -8.06 -5.70 3.98
N TYR A 90 -6.99 -5.72 3.19
CA TYR A 90 -6.88 -6.54 1.97
C TYR A 90 -6.77 -8.03 2.29
N CYS A 91 -6.09 -8.40 3.39
CA CYS A 91 -6.07 -9.77 3.89
C CYS A 91 -7.46 -10.21 4.34
N ASN A 92 -8.20 -9.31 5.00
CA ASN A 92 -9.60 -9.55 5.35
C ASN A 92 -10.46 -9.70 4.09
N ALA A 93 -10.27 -8.86 3.07
CA ALA A 93 -10.99 -8.96 1.80
C ALA A 93 -10.71 -10.31 1.10
N LEU A 94 -9.46 -10.79 1.08
CA LEU A 94 -9.11 -12.10 0.53
C LEU A 94 -9.89 -13.22 1.23
N VAL A 95 -10.00 -13.18 2.55
CA VAL A 95 -10.76 -14.19 3.30
C VAL A 95 -12.26 -14.04 3.09
N GLN A 96 -12.81 -12.82 3.19
CA GLN A 96 -14.25 -12.57 3.20
C GLN A 96 -14.89 -12.55 1.80
N HIS A 97 -14.13 -12.25 0.75
CA HIS A 97 -14.66 -12.15 -0.60
C HIS A 97 -14.20 -13.28 -1.51
N ASN A 98 -12.97 -13.82 -1.32
CA ASN A 98 -12.46 -14.91 -2.13
C ASN A 98 -12.71 -16.25 -1.43
N PHE A 99 -12.05 -16.51 -0.30
CA PHE A 99 -12.17 -17.80 0.39
C PHE A 99 -13.55 -18.08 1.02
N ALA A 100 -14.42 -17.08 1.14
CA ALA A 100 -15.82 -17.28 1.48
C ALA A 100 -16.66 -17.84 0.30
N GLN A 101 -16.16 -17.75 -0.94
CA GLN A 101 -16.83 -18.37 -2.08
C GLN A 101 -16.50 -19.85 -2.14
N ARG A 102 -17.56 -20.67 -2.23
CA ARG A 102 -17.44 -22.12 -2.13
C ARG A 102 -16.53 -22.71 -3.21
N ASP A 103 -16.65 -22.24 -4.43
CA ASP A 103 -15.83 -22.71 -5.57
C ASP A 103 -14.35 -22.38 -5.37
N ILE A 104 -14.00 -21.17 -4.97
CA ILE A 104 -12.62 -20.76 -4.67
C ILE A 104 -12.06 -21.59 -3.50
N ALA A 105 -12.81 -21.69 -2.40
CA ALA A 105 -12.37 -22.44 -1.24
C ALA A 105 -12.16 -23.94 -1.58
N GLN A 106 -13.09 -24.53 -2.37
CA GLN A 106 -13.00 -25.91 -2.78
C GLN A 106 -11.79 -26.14 -3.71
N THR A 107 -11.64 -25.33 -4.76
CA THR A 107 -10.48 -25.41 -5.68
C THR A 107 -9.17 -25.27 -4.91
N THR A 108 -9.11 -24.34 -3.94
CA THR A 108 -7.89 -24.16 -3.13
C THR A 108 -7.61 -25.43 -2.31
N GLN A 109 -8.61 -26.01 -1.65
CA GLN A 109 -8.43 -27.22 -0.84
C GLN A 109 -8.11 -28.46 -1.66
N ASP A 110 -8.66 -28.55 -2.88
CA ASP A 110 -8.44 -29.71 -3.75
C ASP A 110 -7.03 -29.75 -4.34
N TYR A 111 -6.45 -28.60 -4.64
CA TYR A 111 -5.20 -28.50 -5.39
C TYR A 111 -4.04 -27.84 -4.64
N PHE A 112 -4.30 -27.28 -3.48
CA PHE A 112 -3.26 -26.57 -2.74
C PHE A 112 -3.32 -26.84 -1.24
N ASP A 113 -2.16 -26.91 -0.61
CA ASP A 113 -1.99 -26.73 0.81
C ASP A 113 -1.56 -25.28 1.06
N LEU A 114 -2.37 -24.53 1.83
CA LEU A 114 -2.14 -23.12 2.08
C LEU A 114 -1.58 -22.92 3.49
N VAL A 115 -0.34 -22.47 3.56
CA VAL A 115 0.40 -22.16 4.80
C VAL A 115 0.51 -20.65 4.97
N THR A 116 0.39 -20.16 6.21
CA THR A 116 0.44 -18.73 6.51
C THR A 116 1.67 -18.34 7.29
N ILE A 117 2.27 -17.19 6.94
CA ILE A 117 3.27 -16.51 7.74
C ILE A 117 2.87 -15.05 7.99
N ASN A 118 3.17 -14.57 9.20
CA ASN A 118 3.01 -13.15 9.52
C ASN A 118 4.29 -12.40 9.13
N MET A 119 4.18 -11.39 8.25
CA MET A 119 5.37 -10.61 7.81
C MET A 119 6.13 -9.92 8.95
N TRP A 120 5.57 -9.88 10.16
CA TRP A 120 6.19 -9.33 11.38
C TRP A 120 6.47 -10.41 12.43
N GLY A 121 6.21 -11.68 12.11
CA GLY A 121 6.33 -12.80 13.03
C GLY A 121 7.76 -13.20 13.30
N ASP A 122 7.94 -13.91 14.42
CA ASP A 122 9.25 -14.37 14.89
C ASP A 122 9.35 -15.91 14.90
N ARG A 123 8.34 -16.64 14.38
CA ARG A 123 8.45 -18.10 14.24
C ARG A 123 9.61 -18.43 13.31
N GLU A 124 10.34 -19.49 13.64
CA GLU A 124 11.39 -20.02 12.75
C GLU A 124 10.75 -20.60 11.48
N VAL A 125 11.39 -20.34 10.35
CA VAL A 125 10.99 -20.81 9.02
C VAL A 125 12.21 -21.39 8.33
N VAL A 126 12.10 -22.60 7.82
CA VAL A 126 13.12 -23.22 6.97
C VAL A 126 12.60 -23.18 5.53
N GLN A 127 13.28 -22.39 4.69
CA GLN A 127 12.92 -22.30 3.28
C GLN A 127 13.49 -23.46 2.46
N VAL A 128 13.03 -23.60 1.22
CA VAL A 128 13.57 -24.54 0.24
C VAL A 128 15.08 -24.35 0.11
N GLY A 129 15.84 -25.43 0.26
CA GLY A 129 17.31 -25.40 0.32
C GLY A 129 17.88 -25.27 1.73
N GLY A 130 17.06 -25.37 2.78
CA GLY A 130 17.47 -25.53 4.17
C GLY A 130 17.98 -24.27 4.89
N GLN A 131 17.83 -23.07 4.30
CA GLN A 131 18.19 -21.83 4.97
C GLN A 131 17.13 -21.42 5.98
N SER A 132 17.55 -21.16 7.24
CA SER A 132 16.63 -20.72 8.32
C SER A 132 16.47 -19.21 8.34
N PHE A 133 15.24 -18.79 8.61
CA PHE A 133 14.81 -17.41 8.79
C PHE A 133 13.84 -17.32 9.97
N THR A 134 13.51 -16.10 10.39
CA THR A 134 12.21 -15.84 11.03
C THR A 134 11.20 -15.44 9.98
N GLU A 135 9.90 -15.50 10.28
CA GLU A 135 8.85 -15.06 9.35
C GLU A 135 9.13 -13.66 8.79
N LYS A 136 9.53 -12.71 9.65
CA LYS A 136 9.84 -11.33 9.24
C LYS A 136 11.09 -11.23 8.37
N THR A 137 12.14 -11.99 8.65
CA THR A 137 13.36 -11.94 7.84
C THR A 137 13.18 -12.66 6.51
N LEU A 138 12.35 -13.70 6.47
CA LEU A 138 11.94 -14.32 5.21
C LEU A 138 11.09 -13.35 4.37
N ALA A 139 10.10 -12.66 4.95
CA ALA A 139 9.32 -11.67 4.24
C ALA A 139 10.19 -10.56 3.63
N GLN A 140 11.25 -10.13 4.35
CA GLN A 140 12.24 -9.19 3.84
C GLN A 140 13.06 -9.78 2.68
N ALA A 141 13.56 -11.01 2.83
CA ALA A 141 14.34 -11.69 1.78
C ALA A 141 13.50 -11.89 0.50
N LEU A 142 12.22 -12.20 0.67
CA LEU A 142 11.23 -12.31 -0.42
C LEU A 142 10.75 -10.94 -0.94
N ARG A 143 11.25 -9.84 -0.41
CA ARG A 143 10.83 -8.46 -0.77
C ARG A 143 9.31 -8.27 -0.73
N VAL A 144 8.66 -8.75 0.32
CA VAL A 144 7.23 -8.55 0.53
C VAL A 144 6.98 -7.09 0.90
N GLN A 145 6.40 -6.33 0.00
CA GLN A 145 6.04 -4.91 0.19
C GLN A 145 4.57 -4.72 0.53
N PHE A 146 3.72 -5.68 0.20
CA PHE A 146 2.26 -5.63 0.40
C PHE A 146 1.75 -6.91 1.04
N THR A 147 0.61 -6.79 1.70
CA THR A 147 -0.15 -7.95 2.18
C THR A 147 -1.62 -7.83 1.72
N PRO A 148 -2.24 -8.93 1.31
CA PRO A 148 -1.67 -10.29 1.20
C PRO A 148 -0.60 -10.39 0.12
N THR A 149 0.40 -11.26 0.30
CA THR A 149 1.24 -11.77 -0.79
C THR A 149 1.09 -13.29 -0.81
N LEU A 150 0.82 -13.87 -1.97
CA LEU A 150 0.75 -15.32 -2.13
C LEU A 150 1.83 -15.78 -3.09
N LEU A 151 2.56 -16.82 -2.68
CA LEU A 151 3.57 -17.50 -3.51
C LEU A 151 3.10 -18.92 -3.76
N PHE A 152 2.89 -19.24 -5.02
CA PHE A 152 2.50 -20.57 -5.45
C PHE A 152 3.76 -21.34 -5.87
N PHE A 153 3.98 -22.50 -5.26
CA PHE A 153 5.13 -23.35 -5.57
C PHE A 153 4.72 -24.53 -6.41
N ASN A 154 5.60 -24.97 -7.31
CA ASN A 154 5.46 -26.28 -7.92
C ASN A 154 6.11 -27.37 -7.02
N GLU A 155 6.02 -28.62 -7.46
CA GLU A 155 6.52 -29.80 -6.75
C GLU A 155 8.05 -29.83 -6.57
N ALA A 156 8.76 -28.99 -7.34
CA ALA A 156 10.22 -28.81 -7.25
C ALA A 156 10.62 -27.62 -6.34
N GLY A 157 9.65 -26.99 -5.66
CA GLY A 157 9.92 -25.83 -4.78
C GLY A 157 10.20 -24.52 -5.52
N LYS A 158 9.91 -24.46 -6.83
CA LYS A 158 10.03 -23.21 -7.59
C LYS A 158 8.73 -22.41 -7.48
N VAL A 159 8.83 -21.10 -7.24
CA VAL A 159 7.69 -20.19 -7.32
C VAL A 159 7.25 -20.06 -8.78
N VAL A 160 6.01 -20.44 -9.08
CA VAL A 160 5.42 -20.40 -10.41
C VAL A 160 4.47 -19.23 -10.62
N LEU A 161 3.91 -18.70 -9.54
CA LEU A 161 3.10 -17.49 -9.54
C LEU A 161 3.31 -16.73 -8.22
N ARG A 162 3.41 -15.42 -8.33
CA ARG A 162 3.40 -14.50 -7.20
C ARG A 162 2.26 -13.51 -7.37
N VAL A 163 1.42 -13.37 -6.35
CA VAL A 163 0.34 -12.39 -6.26
C VAL A 163 0.71 -11.39 -5.18
N ASN A 164 0.85 -10.11 -5.55
CA ASN A 164 1.21 -9.02 -4.65
C ASN A 164 0.00 -8.12 -4.37
N GLY A 165 -0.71 -8.37 -3.27
CA GLY A 165 -1.91 -7.65 -2.89
C GLY A 165 -3.19 -8.43 -3.15
N TYR A 166 -4.33 -7.74 -3.09
CA TYR A 166 -5.65 -8.34 -3.23
C TYR A 166 -6.08 -8.40 -4.69
N TYR A 167 -6.35 -9.61 -5.20
CA TYR A 167 -7.00 -9.84 -6.47
C TYR A 167 -8.50 -10.09 -6.26
N PRO A 168 -9.39 -9.47 -7.07
CA PRO A 168 -10.81 -9.80 -7.06
C PRO A 168 -11.08 -11.28 -7.34
N PRO A 169 -12.26 -11.81 -6.96
CA PRO A 169 -12.53 -13.25 -7.02
C PRO A 169 -12.36 -13.90 -8.39
N ASP A 170 -12.72 -13.23 -9.47
CA ASP A 170 -12.57 -13.72 -10.85
C ASP A 170 -11.12 -13.82 -11.28
N VAL A 171 -10.31 -12.80 -11.00
CA VAL A 171 -8.86 -12.82 -11.25
C VAL A 171 -8.18 -13.85 -10.34
N PHE A 172 -8.64 -14.00 -9.10
CA PHE A 172 -8.08 -14.98 -8.18
C PHE A 172 -8.39 -16.43 -8.59
N ARG A 173 -9.59 -16.70 -9.16
CA ARG A 173 -9.89 -18.00 -9.80
C ARG A 173 -8.92 -18.33 -10.92
N ALA A 174 -8.68 -17.36 -11.79
CA ALA A 174 -7.72 -17.53 -12.88
C ALA A 174 -6.29 -17.76 -12.35
N ALA A 175 -5.90 -17.11 -11.26
CA ALA A 175 -4.61 -17.34 -10.61
C ALA A 175 -4.48 -18.76 -10.07
N LEU A 176 -5.53 -19.30 -9.42
CA LEU A 176 -5.57 -20.69 -8.95
C LEU A 176 -5.48 -21.67 -10.12
N GLU A 177 -6.27 -21.46 -11.18
CA GLU A 177 -6.25 -22.31 -12.37
C GLU A 177 -4.88 -22.30 -13.06
N TYR A 178 -4.30 -21.10 -13.27
CA TYR A 178 -2.97 -20.96 -13.84
C TYR A 178 -1.92 -21.68 -12.99
N ALA A 179 -1.89 -21.45 -11.71
CA ALA A 179 -0.91 -22.03 -10.81
C ALA A 179 -1.00 -23.56 -10.73
N HIS A 180 -2.21 -24.12 -10.90
CA HIS A 180 -2.41 -25.57 -10.89
C HIS A 180 -2.11 -26.24 -12.25
N THR A 181 -2.60 -25.67 -13.36
CA THR A 181 -2.66 -26.39 -14.65
C THR A 181 -1.72 -25.85 -15.71
N HIS A 182 -1.37 -24.57 -15.70
CA HIS A 182 -0.69 -23.89 -16.80
C HIS A 182 0.71 -23.39 -16.45
N SER A 183 1.07 -23.30 -15.18
CA SER A 183 2.36 -22.74 -14.75
C SER A 183 3.59 -23.54 -15.21
N ASP A 184 3.41 -24.79 -15.61
CA ASP A 184 4.47 -25.66 -16.14
C ASP A 184 4.55 -25.61 -17.67
N GLN A 185 3.63 -24.89 -18.31
CA GLN A 185 3.60 -24.69 -19.75
C GLN A 185 4.34 -23.39 -20.12
N SER A 186 4.64 -23.21 -21.40
CA SER A 186 5.15 -21.95 -21.90
C SER A 186 4.05 -20.88 -21.88
N GLY A 187 4.30 -19.77 -21.19
CA GLY A 187 3.38 -18.63 -21.13
C GLY A 187 3.33 -18.01 -19.74
N SER A 188 3.18 -16.69 -19.70
CA SER A 188 3.01 -15.93 -18.46
C SER A 188 1.57 -15.96 -17.98
N PHE A 189 1.34 -15.61 -16.72
CA PHE A 189 -0.01 -15.44 -16.20
C PHE A 189 -0.81 -14.39 -16.98
N ASN A 190 -0.15 -13.34 -17.49
CA ASN A 190 -0.78 -12.35 -18.36
C ASN A 190 -1.31 -12.94 -19.66
N GLU A 191 -0.49 -13.75 -20.34
CA GLU A 191 -0.91 -14.41 -21.57
C GLU A 191 -2.08 -15.37 -21.29
N PHE A 192 -2.04 -16.08 -20.18
CA PHE A 192 -3.16 -16.92 -19.74
C PHE A 192 -4.44 -16.07 -19.52
N MET A 193 -4.34 -14.94 -18.80
CA MET A 193 -5.47 -14.04 -18.59
C MET A 193 -6.01 -13.45 -19.89
N ALA A 194 -5.14 -13.09 -20.84
CA ALA A 194 -5.55 -12.58 -22.13
C ALA A 194 -6.35 -13.60 -22.96
N ILE A 195 -5.95 -14.86 -22.91
CA ILE A 195 -6.66 -15.96 -23.57
C ILE A 195 -8.04 -16.18 -22.92
N GLN A 196 -8.09 -16.22 -21.58
CA GLN A 196 -9.32 -16.42 -20.81
C GLN A 196 -10.36 -15.31 -21.04
N SER A 197 -9.92 -14.07 -21.07
CA SER A 197 -10.80 -12.91 -21.24
C SER A 197 -11.26 -12.70 -22.68
N GLY A 198 -10.74 -13.50 -23.64
CA GLY A 198 -11.00 -13.27 -25.08
C GLY A 198 -10.47 -11.93 -25.57
N SER A 199 -9.65 -11.26 -24.75
CA SER A 199 -9.08 -9.95 -25.03
C SER A 199 -7.81 -10.04 -25.87
N ASN A 200 -7.83 -10.88 -26.92
CA ASN A 200 -6.81 -10.82 -27.95
C ASN A 200 -6.88 -9.41 -28.57
N ALA A 201 -6.01 -8.52 -28.09
CA ALA A 201 -5.58 -7.29 -28.79
C ALA A 201 -6.67 -6.48 -29.52
N GLU A 202 -7.93 -6.47 -29.09
CA GLU A 202 -8.84 -5.45 -29.54
C GLU A 202 -8.39 -4.13 -28.91
N SER A 203 -7.80 -3.28 -29.73
CA SER A 203 -7.39 -1.93 -29.38
C SER A 203 -8.61 -1.14 -28.89
N GLY A 204 -8.81 -1.15 -27.58
CA GLY A 204 -9.74 -0.26 -26.89
C GLY A 204 -9.04 1.04 -26.52
N THR A 205 -9.82 2.04 -26.16
CA THR A 205 -9.27 3.31 -25.64
C THR A 205 -8.96 3.13 -24.16
N LEU A 206 -7.75 3.45 -23.75
CA LEU A 206 -7.38 3.57 -22.35
C LEU A 206 -7.98 4.85 -21.73
N HIS A 207 -8.01 4.92 -20.42
CA HIS A 207 -8.35 6.15 -19.72
C HIS A 207 -7.38 7.28 -20.09
N SER A 208 -7.84 8.51 -20.10
CA SER A 208 -6.99 9.67 -20.37
C SER A 208 -6.87 10.54 -19.13
N GLU A 209 -5.63 10.84 -18.74
CA GLU A 209 -5.33 11.75 -17.64
C GLU A 209 -4.37 12.86 -18.09
N VAL A 210 -4.58 14.06 -17.55
CA VAL A 210 -3.77 15.23 -17.95
C VAL A 210 -2.32 15.16 -17.51
N PHE A 211 -1.99 14.30 -16.54
CA PHE A 211 -0.63 14.12 -16.05
C PHE A 211 0.17 13.07 -16.84
N PHE A 212 -0.45 12.32 -17.74
CA PHE A 212 0.29 11.39 -18.60
C PHE A 212 1.03 12.13 -19.71
N VAL A 213 2.33 11.85 -19.82
CA VAL A 213 3.11 12.33 -20.95
C VAL A 213 2.71 11.56 -22.22
N PRO A 214 2.56 12.26 -23.36
CA PRO A 214 2.23 11.62 -24.63
C PRO A 214 3.44 10.92 -25.26
N PRO A 215 3.23 9.97 -26.18
CA PRO A 215 4.32 9.41 -27.00
C PRO A 215 5.00 10.50 -27.87
N PRO A 216 6.26 10.30 -28.32
CA PRO A 216 7.03 9.07 -28.19
C PRO A 216 7.64 8.89 -26.80
N PHE A 217 7.78 7.62 -26.36
CA PHE A 217 8.27 7.29 -25.02
C PHE A 217 9.76 6.93 -25.05
N ASP A 218 10.61 7.90 -24.69
CA ASP A 218 12.03 7.68 -24.41
C ASP A 218 12.27 7.86 -22.90
N LEU A 219 12.31 6.73 -22.17
CA LEU A 219 12.46 6.74 -20.74
C LEU A 219 13.93 6.76 -20.29
N SER A 220 14.87 6.73 -21.23
CA SER A 220 16.30 6.94 -20.97
C SER A 220 16.64 8.43 -20.84
N ALA A 221 15.85 9.29 -21.50
CA ALA A 221 15.96 10.76 -21.41
C ALA A 221 15.27 11.25 -20.13
N ARG A 222 16.05 11.41 -19.05
CA ARG A 222 15.52 11.75 -17.73
C ARG A 222 15.66 13.22 -17.40
N ASP A 223 14.62 13.75 -16.75
CA ASP A 223 14.58 15.13 -16.25
C ASP A 223 14.92 15.26 -14.76
N GLY A 224 15.38 14.16 -14.13
CA GLY A 224 15.70 14.09 -12.70
C GLY A 224 14.51 13.79 -11.79
N ARG A 225 13.31 13.63 -12.35
CA ARG A 225 12.13 13.19 -11.61
C ARG A 225 12.04 11.66 -11.56
N PRO A 226 11.44 11.08 -10.51
CA PRO A 226 11.04 9.68 -10.52
C PRO A 226 10.04 9.41 -11.66
N LEU A 227 10.00 8.15 -12.12
CA LEU A 227 9.15 7.72 -13.20
C LEU A 227 8.03 6.82 -12.68
N ALA A 228 6.80 7.05 -13.12
CA ALA A 228 5.63 6.21 -12.85
C ALA A 228 5.07 5.66 -14.17
N VAL A 229 5.15 4.34 -14.36
CA VAL A 229 4.65 3.65 -15.54
C VAL A 229 3.39 2.89 -15.20
N PHE A 230 2.28 3.31 -15.78
CA PHE A 230 0.96 2.70 -15.62
C PHE A 230 0.74 1.69 -16.75
N PHE A 231 0.75 0.42 -16.40
CA PHE A 231 0.37 -0.66 -17.32
C PHE A 231 -1.11 -0.97 -17.14
N GLU A 232 -1.85 -0.73 -18.18
CA GLU A 232 -3.31 -0.87 -18.20
C GLU A 232 -3.78 -1.61 -19.43
N GLN A 233 -5.06 -1.88 -19.50
CA GLN A 233 -5.69 -2.48 -20.68
C GLN A 233 -7.09 -1.89 -20.89
N SER A 234 -7.59 -1.98 -22.10
CA SER A 234 -8.99 -1.68 -22.40
C SER A 234 -9.93 -2.72 -21.74
N ARG A 235 -11.18 -2.29 -21.43
CA ARG A 235 -12.21 -3.15 -20.78
C ARG A 235 -11.73 -3.74 -19.44
N CYS A 236 -11.23 -2.89 -18.58
CA CYS A 236 -10.65 -3.23 -17.28
C CYS A 236 -11.44 -2.54 -16.18
N LEU A 237 -12.28 -3.29 -15.48
CA LEU A 237 -13.11 -2.76 -14.37
C LEU A 237 -12.25 -2.21 -13.22
N GLU A 238 -11.12 -2.85 -12.95
CA GLU A 238 -10.16 -2.41 -11.94
C GLU A 238 -9.49 -1.10 -12.37
N CYS A 239 -9.17 -0.92 -13.68
CA CYS A 239 -8.65 0.33 -14.22
C CYS A 239 -9.71 1.43 -14.10
N ASP A 240 -10.99 1.15 -14.44
CA ASP A 240 -12.10 2.10 -14.26
C ASP A 240 -12.20 2.58 -12.81
N THR A 241 -12.16 1.63 -11.87
CA THR A 241 -12.22 1.94 -10.44
C THR A 241 -11.00 2.74 -9.99
N PHE A 242 -9.81 2.40 -10.47
CA PHE A 242 -8.57 3.08 -10.14
C PHE A 242 -8.60 4.55 -10.60
N HIS A 243 -8.99 4.80 -11.85
CA HIS A 243 -9.12 6.16 -12.37
C HIS A 243 -10.21 6.97 -11.68
N GLN A 244 -11.43 6.39 -11.55
CA GLN A 244 -12.58 7.12 -11.05
C GLN A 244 -12.55 7.38 -9.54
N LYS A 245 -11.95 6.48 -8.75
CA LYS A 245 -12.00 6.56 -7.29
C LYS A 245 -10.65 6.89 -6.65
N VAL A 246 -9.54 6.46 -7.22
CA VAL A 246 -8.21 6.62 -6.62
C VAL A 246 -7.45 7.76 -7.28
N LEU A 247 -7.23 7.70 -8.60
CA LEU A 247 -6.49 8.74 -9.32
C LEU A 247 -7.25 10.07 -9.40
N ALA A 248 -8.58 10.04 -9.24
CA ALA A 248 -9.38 11.27 -9.12
C ALA A 248 -9.12 12.04 -7.82
N GLN A 249 -8.53 11.42 -6.80
CA GLN A 249 -8.34 12.07 -5.51
C GLN A 249 -7.19 13.09 -5.53
N PRO A 250 -7.42 14.33 -5.03
CA PRO A 250 -6.38 15.37 -5.05
C PRO A 250 -5.09 14.96 -4.35
N ILE A 251 -5.16 14.19 -3.27
CA ILE A 251 -4.00 13.70 -2.53
C ILE A 251 -3.12 12.76 -3.37
N VAL A 252 -3.70 11.98 -4.29
CA VAL A 252 -2.96 11.12 -5.22
C VAL A 252 -2.40 11.93 -6.37
N ARG A 253 -3.23 12.78 -7.00
CA ARG A 253 -2.81 13.65 -8.11
C ARG A 253 -1.61 14.52 -7.75
N SER A 254 -1.63 15.14 -6.57
CA SER A 254 -0.55 15.99 -6.08
C SER A 254 0.80 15.27 -5.97
N GLN A 255 0.82 13.95 -5.87
CA GLN A 255 2.04 13.15 -5.88
C GLN A 255 2.46 12.79 -7.32
N ILE A 256 1.51 12.33 -8.15
CA ILE A 256 1.81 11.93 -9.53
C ILE A 256 2.36 13.10 -10.35
N GLU A 257 1.84 14.29 -10.17
CA GLU A 257 2.28 15.51 -10.88
C GLU A 257 3.75 15.89 -10.60
N LYS A 258 4.34 15.36 -9.53
CA LYS A 258 5.77 15.51 -9.21
C LYS A 258 6.66 14.48 -9.90
N MET A 259 6.08 13.52 -10.63
CA MET A 259 6.77 12.45 -11.34
C MET A 259 6.64 12.63 -12.85
N THR A 260 7.44 11.93 -13.62
CA THR A 260 7.16 11.68 -15.03
C THR A 260 6.25 10.46 -15.11
N ALA A 261 4.98 10.69 -15.45
CA ALA A 261 3.97 9.63 -15.50
C ALA A 261 3.58 9.31 -16.94
N LEU A 262 3.50 8.04 -17.29
CA LEU A 262 3.02 7.59 -18.60
C LEU A 262 2.16 6.34 -18.47
N GLN A 263 1.31 6.15 -19.47
CA GLN A 263 0.40 5.02 -19.56
C GLN A 263 0.76 4.15 -20.76
N LEU A 264 0.84 2.85 -20.56
CA LEU A 264 1.13 1.86 -21.58
C LEU A 264 0.02 0.80 -21.59
N ASP A 265 -0.44 0.47 -22.79
CA ASP A 265 -1.32 -0.68 -23.00
C ASP A 265 -0.48 -1.95 -22.93
N LEU A 266 -0.83 -2.87 -22.02
CA LEU A 266 -0.17 -4.17 -21.80
C LEU A 266 -0.03 -5.00 -23.08
N TRP A 267 -0.93 -4.80 -24.04
CA TRP A 267 -1.02 -5.63 -25.26
C TRP A 267 -0.53 -4.90 -26.50
N SER A 268 -0.12 -3.63 -26.38
CA SER A 268 0.28 -2.84 -27.53
C SER A 268 1.74 -3.05 -27.93
N ASP A 269 1.99 -2.95 -29.23
CA ASP A 269 3.34 -2.86 -29.79
C ASP A 269 3.83 -1.42 -29.85
N THR A 270 3.30 -0.51 -29.00
CA THR A 270 3.75 0.87 -28.87
C THR A 270 5.26 0.89 -28.61
N PRO A 271 6.06 1.55 -29.47
CA PRO A 271 7.51 1.61 -29.29
C PRO A 271 7.88 2.40 -28.04
N ILE A 272 8.82 1.89 -27.28
CA ILE A 272 9.39 2.57 -26.10
C ILE A 272 10.91 2.38 -26.09
N VAL A 273 11.60 3.34 -25.46
CA VAL A 273 12.98 3.17 -24.99
C VAL A 273 12.91 3.06 -23.47
N THR A 274 13.34 1.94 -22.93
CA THR A 274 13.32 1.65 -21.48
C THR A 274 14.27 2.56 -20.70
N PRO A 275 14.18 2.63 -19.37
CA PRO A 275 15.08 3.45 -18.56
C PRO A 275 16.58 3.15 -18.74
N ASP A 276 16.93 1.91 -19.09
CA ASP A 276 18.30 1.46 -19.39
C ASP A 276 18.72 1.71 -20.86
N GLY A 277 17.87 2.39 -21.66
CA GLY A 277 18.18 2.79 -23.03
C GLY A 277 17.91 1.73 -24.10
N ARG A 278 17.26 0.65 -23.76
CA ARG A 278 16.94 -0.45 -24.68
C ARG A 278 15.63 -0.18 -25.44
N SER A 279 15.65 -0.30 -26.75
CA SER A 279 14.43 -0.20 -27.58
C SER A 279 13.61 -1.47 -27.49
N THR A 280 12.32 -1.35 -27.21
CA THR A 280 11.37 -2.46 -27.12
C THR A 280 9.94 -1.99 -27.39
N THR A 281 8.93 -2.79 -27.06
CA THR A 281 7.51 -2.40 -27.11
C THR A 281 6.88 -2.51 -25.73
N ALA A 282 5.75 -1.83 -25.51
CA ALA A 282 5.02 -1.85 -24.24
C ALA A 282 4.72 -3.28 -23.79
N ARG A 283 4.19 -4.14 -24.69
CA ARG A 283 3.87 -5.54 -24.40
C ARG A 283 5.11 -6.34 -23.99
N VAL A 284 6.20 -6.23 -24.73
CA VAL A 284 7.43 -6.98 -24.44
C VAL A 284 8.01 -6.55 -23.12
N TRP A 285 8.05 -5.24 -22.83
CA TRP A 285 8.58 -4.74 -21.58
C TRP A 285 7.70 -5.12 -20.37
N ALA A 286 6.37 -5.07 -20.52
CA ALA A 286 5.45 -5.55 -19.48
C ALA A 286 5.68 -7.03 -19.12
N ALA A 287 5.90 -7.87 -20.15
CA ALA A 287 6.21 -9.28 -19.95
C ALA A 287 7.57 -9.51 -19.27
N GLU A 288 8.61 -8.73 -19.65
CA GLU A 288 9.93 -8.80 -19.03
C GLU A 288 9.90 -8.34 -17.56
N LEU A 289 9.09 -7.32 -17.24
CA LEU A 289 8.85 -6.88 -15.87
C LEU A 289 7.97 -7.86 -15.08
N GLY A 290 7.38 -8.85 -15.72
CA GLY A 290 6.46 -9.83 -15.10
C GLY A 290 5.15 -9.20 -14.64
N VAL A 291 4.68 -8.13 -15.33
CA VAL A 291 3.40 -7.49 -14.99
C VAL A 291 2.26 -8.46 -15.21
N GLY A 292 1.60 -8.90 -14.16
CA GLY A 292 0.56 -9.95 -14.14
C GLY A 292 -0.87 -9.46 -13.92
N PHE A 293 -1.05 -8.17 -13.68
CA PHE A 293 -2.34 -7.58 -13.31
C PHE A 293 -2.51 -6.21 -13.96
N ALA A 294 -3.74 -5.82 -14.29
CA ALA A 294 -4.08 -4.47 -14.71
C ALA A 294 -5.14 -3.87 -13.75
N PRO A 295 -4.94 -2.63 -13.27
CA PRO A 295 -3.78 -1.77 -13.51
C PRO A 295 -2.56 -2.17 -12.66
N THR A 296 -1.37 -2.07 -13.22
CA THR A 296 -0.11 -2.11 -12.49
C THR A 296 0.63 -0.79 -12.66
N VAL A 297 1.13 -0.24 -11.56
CA VAL A 297 1.99 0.95 -11.60
C VAL A 297 3.38 0.56 -11.13
N VAL A 298 4.37 0.65 -12.01
CA VAL A 298 5.77 0.44 -11.68
C VAL A 298 6.45 1.78 -11.45
N LEU A 299 7.07 1.94 -10.28
CA LEU A 299 7.73 3.17 -9.87
C LEU A 299 9.25 3.01 -9.89
N PHE A 300 9.89 3.90 -10.62
CA PHE A 300 11.34 3.96 -10.75
C PHE A 300 11.86 5.24 -10.09
N ASP A 301 13.06 5.17 -9.58
CA ASP A 301 13.75 6.36 -9.08
C ASP A 301 14.25 7.26 -10.23
N ALA A 302 14.89 8.38 -9.87
CA ALA A 302 15.47 9.30 -10.84
C ALA A 302 16.64 8.69 -11.64
N LEU A 303 17.19 7.54 -11.22
CA LEU A 303 18.22 6.80 -11.94
C LEU A 303 17.62 5.73 -12.87
N GLY A 304 16.32 5.47 -12.78
CA GLY A 304 15.59 4.47 -13.56
C GLY A 304 15.67 3.06 -13.01
N GLU A 305 16.05 2.93 -11.75
CA GLU A 305 15.98 1.67 -11.04
C GLU A 305 14.58 1.49 -10.46
N GLU A 306 14.01 0.29 -10.62
CA GLU A 306 12.71 -0.02 -10.04
C GLU A 306 12.78 -0.02 -8.50
N VAL A 307 11.95 0.80 -7.88
CA VAL A 307 11.85 0.90 -6.42
C VAL A 307 10.76 -0.01 -5.88
N VAL A 308 9.56 0.11 -6.42
CA VAL A 308 8.36 -0.58 -5.94
C VAL A 308 7.27 -0.52 -7.00
N ARG A 309 6.31 -1.46 -6.93
CA ARG A 309 5.17 -1.49 -7.85
C ARG A 309 3.85 -1.74 -7.12
N LEU A 310 2.78 -1.21 -7.66
CA LEU A 310 1.40 -1.57 -7.32
C LEU A 310 0.89 -2.58 -8.34
N GLU A 311 0.58 -3.81 -7.94
CA GLU A 311 0.12 -4.90 -8.83
C GLU A 311 -1.25 -5.45 -8.40
N ALA A 312 -2.07 -4.65 -7.74
CA ALA A 312 -3.36 -5.07 -7.22
C ALA A 312 -4.31 -3.88 -7.04
N ALA A 313 -5.56 -4.17 -6.68
CA ALA A 313 -6.54 -3.16 -6.34
C ALA A 313 -6.21 -2.53 -4.97
N PHE A 314 -5.66 -1.33 -4.99
CA PHE A 314 -5.36 -0.55 -3.79
C PHE A 314 -6.27 0.66 -3.66
N GLN A 315 -6.55 1.03 -2.41
CA GLN A 315 -7.30 2.24 -2.08
C GLN A 315 -6.37 3.45 -1.91
N THR A 316 -6.97 4.62 -1.76
CA THR A 316 -6.30 5.91 -1.88
C THR A 316 -5.13 6.11 -0.92
N PHE A 317 -5.26 5.68 0.36
CA PHE A 317 -4.19 5.87 1.35
C PHE A 317 -2.91 5.11 0.97
N HIS A 318 -3.04 3.86 0.53
CA HIS A 318 -1.90 3.05 0.11
C HIS A 318 -1.29 3.58 -1.19
N THR A 319 -2.15 3.98 -2.13
CA THR A 319 -1.71 4.50 -3.43
C THR A 319 -0.94 5.82 -3.29
N GLN A 320 -1.47 6.79 -2.54
CA GLN A 320 -0.73 8.03 -2.32
C GLN A 320 0.57 7.81 -1.53
N GLY A 321 0.53 6.89 -0.57
CA GLY A 321 1.69 6.54 0.25
C GLY A 321 2.84 5.94 -0.56
N ILE A 322 2.56 5.14 -1.59
CA ILE A 322 3.59 4.52 -2.42
C ILE A 322 4.26 5.55 -3.35
N PHE A 323 3.51 6.50 -3.91
CA PHE A 323 4.09 7.62 -4.67
C PHE A 323 4.97 8.48 -3.76
N ARG A 324 4.48 8.82 -2.56
CA ARG A 324 5.22 9.58 -1.57
C ARG A 324 6.51 8.87 -1.14
N TYR A 325 6.47 7.56 -0.93
CA TYR A 325 7.62 6.73 -0.59
C TYR A 325 8.77 6.87 -1.59
N VAL A 326 8.45 6.92 -2.88
CA VAL A 326 9.44 7.10 -3.94
C VAL A 326 9.90 8.56 -4.05
N LEU A 327 8.97 9.52 -3.98
CA LEU A 327 9.29 10.95 -4.05
C LEU A 327 10.21 11.41 -2.92
N GLU A 328 9.99 10.91 -1.71
CA GLU A 328 10.81 11.22 -0.52
C GLU A 328 12.10 10.39 -0.45
N ARG A 329 12.30 9.45 -1.38
CA ARG A 329 13.39 8.46 -1.36
C ARG A 329 13.44 7.68 -0.04
N ALA A 330 12.28 7.49 0.59
CA ALA A 330 12.19 6.85 1.90
C ALA A 330 12.68 5.39 1.87
N TYR A 331 12.66 4.73 0.72
CA TYR A 331 13.17 3.37 0.50
C TYR A 331 14.66 3.21 0.82
N GLU A 332 15.44 4.29 0.78
CA GLU A 332 16.87 4.27 1.12
C GLU A 332 17.11 4.06 2.62
N GLN A 333 16.20 4.55 3.47
CA GLN A 333 16.31 4.48 4.93
C GLN A 333 15.38 3.41 5.50
N GLN A 334 14.22 3.20 4.89
CA GLN A 334 13.21 2.23 5.30
C GLN A 334 12.81 1.36 4.09
N PRO A 335 13.48 0.22 3.86
CA PRO A 335 13.22 -0.64 2.70
C PRO A 335 11.86 -1.36 2.76
N SER A 336 11.17 -1.35 3.91
CA SER A 336 9.82 -1.89 4.03
C SER A 336 8.78 -0.79 3.86
N PHE A 337 8.04 -0.83 2.76
CA PHE A 337 6.93 0.10 2.50
C PHE A 337 5.87 0.08 3.61
N GLN A 338 5.53 -1.10 4.14
CA GLN A 338 4.53 -1.21 5.21
C GLN A 338 4.95 -0.49 6.51
N ARG A 339 6.24 -0.55 6.87
CA ARG A 339 6.77 0.21 8.01
C ARG A 339 6.75 1.71 7.75
N TYR A 340 7.16 2.12 6.56
CA TYR A 340 7.07 3.52 6.16
C TYR A 340 5.63 4.04 6.25
N LEU A 341 4.69 3.28 5.69
CA LEU A 341 3.28 3.67 5.66
C LEU A 341 2.67 3.77 7.08
N SER A 342 3.05 2.87 7.99
CA SER A 342 2.64 2.93 9.39
C SER A 342 3.17 4.19 10.09
N VAL A 343 4.47 4.48 9.94
CA VAL A 343 5.08 5.69 10.51
C VAL A 343 4.44 6.96 9.94
N TYR A 344 4.17 6.97 8.63
CA TYR A 344 3.49 8.08 7.98
C TYR A 344 2.06 8.29 8.54
N ALA A 345 1.31 7.20 8.73
CA ALA A 345 -0.02 7.28 9.33
C ALA A 345 0.02 7.83 10.77
N ASP A 346 0.99 7.38 11.58
CA ASP A 346 1.16 7.88 12.95
C ASP A 346 1.55 9.36 12.97
N HIS A 347 2.44 9.78 12.09
CA HIS A 347 2.82 11.20 11.95
C HIS A 347 1.63 12.09 11.58
N LEU A 348 0.78 11.68 10.65
CA LEU A 348 -0.44 12.40 10.31
C LEU A 348 -1.39 12.52 11.51
N ARG A 349 -1.54 11.45 12.28
CA ARG A 349 -2.37 11.44 13.47
C ARG A 349 -1.83 12.35 14.58
N GLU A 350 -0.53 12.37 14.77
CA GLU A 350 0.15 13.31 15.67
C GLU A 350 -0.10 14.77 15.29
N GLN A 351 -0.30 15.06 14.01
CA GLN A 351 -0.69 16.38 13.50
C GLN A 351 -2.20 16.66 13.63
N GLY A 352 -2.97 15.73 14.21
CA GLY A 352 -4.42 15.85 14.41
C GLY A 352 -5.26 15.51 13.18
N TYR A 353 -4.71 14.81 12.19
CA TYR A 353 -5.47 14.30 11.07
C TYR A 353 -6.03 12.91 11.36
N ASP A 354 -7.27 12.67 10.97
CA ASP A 354 -7.85 11.34 10.94
C ASP A 354 -7.34 10.59 9.71
N VAL A 355 -6.94 9.34 9.90
CA VAL A 355 -6.46 8.46 8.82
C VAL A 355 -7.41 7.28 8.67
N ASP A 356 -7.93 7.08 7.45
CA ASP A 356 -8.74 5.93 7.08
C ASP A 356 -8.08 5.17 5.91
N ILE A 357 -7.44 4.04 6.23
CA ILE A 357 -6.70 3.24 5.25
C ILE A 357 -7.61 2.46 4.29
N TRP A 358 -8.94 2.50 4.49
CA TRP A 358 -9.92 1.80 3.66
C TRP A 358 -10.89 2.74 2.95
N SER A 359 -10.66 4.06 3.02
CA SER A 359 -11.48 5.05 2.34
C SER A 359 -10.91 5.42 0.97
N TYR A 360 -11.78 5.52 -0.04
CA TYR A 360 -11.43 6.14 -1.32
C TYR A 360 -11.39 7.66 -1.22
N ASP A 361 -12.41 8.26 -0.60
CA ASP A 361 -12.67 9.70 -0.69
C ASP A 361 -12.01 10.50 0.44
N ARG A 362 -11.77 9.88 1.59
CA ARG A 362 -11.26 10.54 2.79
C ARG A 362 -10.14 9.74 3.46
N PRO A 363 -9.06 9.43 2.74
CA PRO A 363 -7.95 8.67 3.32
C PRO A 363 -7.23 9.45 4.44
N VAL A 364 -7.21 10.78 4.34
CA VAL A 364 -6.75 11.71 5.38
C VAL A 364 -7.79 12.81 5.49
N SER A 365 -8.23 13.12 6.71
CA SER A 365 -9.25 14.14 6.95
C SER A 365 -9.04 14.88 8.27
N ARG A 366 -9.69 16.04 8.40
CA ARG A 366 -9.82 16.78 9.65
C ARG A 366 -11.26 17.25 9.77
N ASP A 367 -11.90 16.95 10.91
CA ASP A 367 -13.32 17.26 11.15
C ASP A 367 -14.25 16.72 10.04
N GLY A 368 -13.92 15.55 9.50
CA GLY A 368 -14.67 14.90 8.42
C GLY A 368 -14.47 15.46 7.02
N ILE A 369 -13.58 16.46 6.85
CA ILE A 369 -13.24 17.06 5.54
C ILE A 369 -11.93 16.44 5.04
N ALA A 370 -11.95 15.95 3.79
CA ALA A 370 -10.74 15.42 3.15
C ALA A 370 -9.65 16.50 3.04
N ILE A 371 -8.42 16.12 3.34
CA ILE A 371 -7.24 17.01 3.35
C ILE A 371 -6.15 16.41 2.46
N VAL A 372 -5.40 17.29 1.81
CA VAL A 372 -4.10 16.97 1.21
C VAL A 372 -3.04 17.52 2.15
N PRO A 373 -2.38 16.68 2.96
CA PRO A 373 -1.31 17.12 3.85
C PRO A 373 -0.11 17.62 3.03
N ASP A 374 0.62 18.57 3.60
CA ASP A 374 1.85 19.13 3.01
C ASP A 374 2.98 18.09 2.87
#